data_5f8c5cee43086855bd43b548e2542e76
#
_entry.id   5f8c5cee43086855bd43b548e2542e76
#
_cell.length_a   1.000
_cell.length_b   1.000
_cell.length_c   1.000
_cell.angle_alpha   90.00
_cell.angle_beta   90.00
_cell.angle_gamma   90.00
#
_symmetry.space_group_name_H-M   'P 1'
#
loop_
_entity.id
_entity.type
_entity.pdbx_description
1 polymer ?
#
loop_
_entity_poly.entity_id
_entity_poly.type
_entity_poly.pdbx_seq_one_letter_code
_entity_poly.pdbx_strand_id
1 'polypeptide(L)'
;MPRYKVRVDFNGLFGDVLCLSHENTCLDENGAVLHLREGLVLTAYDEDADENGNRDDLIATGKVEPAPEWLKCNGSKWVLTIDENGIRHESDLQKG
;
A
#
# COMPACT_ATOMS: atom_id res chain seq x y z
N MET A 1 9.97 13.22 -8.90
CA MET A 1 10.12 11.77 -8.73
C MET A 1 8.80 11.10 -8.96
N PRO A 2 8.74 10.09 -9.83
CA PRO A 2 7.49 9.37 -10.01
C PRO A 2 7.13 8.63 -8.73
N ARG A 3 5.88 8.75 -8.34
CA ARG A 3 5.34 7.98 -7.23
C ARG A 3 4.57 6.80 -7.81
N TYR A 4 4.94 5.62 -7.36
CA TYR A 4 4.24 4.42 -7.77
C TYR A 4 2.98 4.26 -6.92
N LYS A 5 1.89 3.90 -7.57
CA LYS A 5 0.61 3.63 -6.90
C LYS A 5 0.24 2.18 -7.16
N VAL A 6 0.06 1.41 -6.09
CA VAL A 6 -0.13 -0.03 -6.16
C VAL A 6 -1.40 -0.41 -5.42
N ARG A 7 -2.21 -1.27 -6.05
CA ARG A 7 -3.40 -1.80 -5.41
C ARG A 7 -3.00 -2.88 -4.40
N VAL A 8 -3.41 -2.71 -3.14
CA VAL A 8 -3.08 -3.63 -2.05
C VAL A 8 -4.35 -3.87 -1.22
N ASP A 9 -4.54 -5.11 -0.78
CA ASP A 9 -5.65 -5.44 0.13
C ASP A 9 -5.29 -4.98 1.54
N PHE A 10 -6.01 -3.97 2.04
CA PHE A 10 -5.75 -3.41 3.36
C PHE A 10 -6.19 -4.33 4.51
N ASN A 11 -6.82 -5.45 4.21
CA ASN A 11 -7.05 -6.49 5.22
C ASN A 11 -5.74 -7.14 5.69
N GLY A 12 -4.66 -6.99 4.93
CA GLY A 12 -3.32 -7.44 5.30
C GLY A 12 -2.54 -6.43 6.14
N LEU A 13 -3.22 -5.53 6.81
CA LEU A 13 -2.57 -4.52 7.65
C LEU A 13 -2.32 -5.06 9.06
N PHE A 14 -1.08 -4.90 9.53
CA PHE A 14 -0.65 -5.26 10.88
C PHE A 14 0.03 -4.05 11.52
N GLY A 15 -0.71 -3.31 12.36
CA GLY A 15 -0.21 -2.06 12.91
C GLY A 15 0.02 -1.03 11.80
N ASP A 16 1.26 -0.64 11.59
CA ASP A 16 1.67 0.27 10.53
C ASP A 16 2.37 -0.44 9.35
N VAL A 17 2.25 -1.76 9.28
CA VAL A 17 2.88 -2.59 8.25
C VAL A 17 1.80 -3.27 7.42
N LEU A 18 1.88 -3.09 6.11
CA LEU A 18 0.91 -3.65 5.16
C LEU A 18 1.59 -4.72 4.31
N CYS A 19 1.00 -5.92 4.27
CA CYS A 19 1.51 -7.00 3.42
C CYS A 19 1.41 -6.60 1.95
N LEU A 20 2.50 -6.67 1.22
CA LEU A 20 2.59 -6.10 -0.11
C LEU A 20 2.63 -7.16 -1.22
N SER A 21 3.58 -8.09 -1.16
CA SER A 21 3.74 -9.07 -2.24
C SER A 21 4.47 -10.32 -1.75
N HIS A 22 4.10 -11.46 -2.34
CA HIS A 22 4.79 -12.73 -2.16
C HIS A 22 6.01 -12.87 -3.07
N GLU A 23 6.10 -12.00 -4.06
CA GLU A 23 7.16 -12.02 -5.08
C GLU A 23 7.98 -10.74 -5.00
N ASN A 24 9.03 -10.68 -5.81
CA ASN A 24 9.88 -9.49 -5.88
C ASN A 24 9.30 -8.39 -6.76
N THR A 25 8.11 -8.61 -7.31
CA THR A 25 7.42 -7.65 -8.19
C THR A 25 5.96 -7.53 -7.80
N CYS A 26 5.36 -6.41 -8.18
CA CYS A 26 3.92 -6.22 -8.14
C CYS A 26 3.52 -5.37 -9.33
N LEU A 27 2.21 -5.20 -9.53
CA LEU A 27 1.70 -4.37 -10.61
C LEU A 27 1.29 -3.02 -10.07
N ASP A 28 1.61 -1.95 -10.79
CA ASP A 28 1.13 -0.61 -10.45
C ASP A 28 -0.32 -0.42 -10.95
N GLU A 29 -0.88 0.77 -10.75
CA GLU A 29 -2.25 1.07 -11.15
C GLU A 29 -2.50 0.97 -12.66
N ASN A 30 -1.45 1.03 -13.45
CA ASN A 30 -1.51 0.91 -14.92
C ASN A 30 -1.22 -0.50 -15.41
N GLY A 31 -0.98 -1.44 -14.50
CA GLY A 31 -0.63 -2.81 -14.85
C GLY A 31 0.84 -3.02 -15.22
N ALA A 32 1.67 -2.01 -15.03
CA ALA A 32 3.10 -2.12 -15.30
C ALA A 32 3.80 -2.86 -14.14
N VAL A 33 4.81 -3.65 -14.47
CA VAL A 33 5.58 -4.40 -13.48
C VAL A 33 6.49 -3.46 -12.69
N LEU A 34 6.35 -3.49 -11.38
CA LEU A 34 7.17 -2.74 -10.45
C LEU A 34 8.09 -3.69 -9.69
N HIS A 35 9.39 -3.48 -9.80
CA HIS A 35 10.36 -4.28 -9.05
C HIS A 35 10.52 -3.74 -7.64
N LEU A 36 10.21 -4.57 -6.66
CA LEU A 36 10.26 -4.20 -5.25
C LEU A 36 11.69 -4.26 -4.73
N ARG A 37 12.04 -3.29 -3.90
CA ARG A 37 13.34 -3.21 -3.26
C ARG A 37 13.21 -2.43 -1.96
N GLU A 38 14.12 -2.68 -1.04
CA GLU A 38 14.16 -1.98 0.24
C GLU A 38 14.33 -0.48 0.02
N GLY A 39 13.51 0.29 0.71
CA GLY A 39 13.56 1.76 0.66
C GLY A 39 12.76 2.40 -0.46
N LEU A 40 12.15 1.60 -1.36
CA LEU A 40 11.30 2.16 -2.40
C LEU A 40 10.05 2.79 -1.77
N VAL A 41 9.78 4.03 -2.11
CA VAL A 41 8.57 4.71 -1.62
C VAL A 41 7.45 4.52 -2.62
N LEU A 42 6.29 4.07 -2.13
CA LEU A 42 5.11 3.92 -2.97
C LEU A 42 3.83 4.25 -2.18
N THR A 43 2.75 4.45 -2.90
CA THR A 43 1.43 4.65 -2.32
C THR A 43 0.58 3.40 -2.60
N ALA A 44 0.07 2.80 -1.54
CA ALA A 44 -0.87 1.69 -1.64
C ALA A 44 -2.29 2.24 -1.64
N TYR A 45 -3.18 1.60 -2.39
CA TYR A 45 -4.60 1.96 -2.37
C TYR A 45 -5.46 0.70 -2.37
N ASP A 46 -6.66 0.84 -1.81
CA ASP A 46 -7.69 -0.19 -1.85
C ASP A 46 -9.01 0.50 -2.13
N GLU A 47 -9.83 -0.11 -2.98
CA GLU A 47 -11.09 0.47 -3.36
C GLU A 47 -12.07 0.48 -2.20
N ASP A 48 -12.69 1.62 -1.95
CA ASP A 48 -13.69 1.79 -0.90
C ASP A 48 -14.76 2.76 -1.38
N ALA A 49 -15.83 2.86 -0.63
CA ALA A 49 -16.92 3.79 -0.94
C ALA A 49 -17.32 4.54 0.32
N ASP A 50 -17.79 5.77 0.13
CA ASP A 50 -18.32 6.57 1.23
C ASP A 50 -19.76 6.16 1.56
N GLU A 51 -20.38 6.88 2.50
CA GLU A 51 -21.77 6.62 2.95
C GLU A 51 -22.79 6.71 1.82
N ASN A 52 -22.50 7.50 0.80
CA ASN A 52 -23.37 7.72 -0.33
C ASN A 52 -23.12 6.79 -1.50
N GLY A 53 -22.16 5.85 -1.34
CA GLY A 53 -21.79 4.91 -2.40
C GLY A 53 -20.83 5.49 -3.42
N ASN A 54 -20.30 6.69 -3.22
CA ASN A 54 -19.29 7.27 -4.09
C ASN A 54 -17.92 6.65 -3.78
N ARG A 55 -17.15 6.39 -4.82
CA ARG A 55 -15.82 5.81 -4.64
C ARG A 55 -14.91 6.76 -3.86
N ASP A 56 -14.31 6.24 -2.81
CA ASP A 56 -13.39 6.99 -1.96
C ASP A 56 -12.33 6.02 -1.42
N ASP A 57 -11.30 5.80 -2.22
CA ASP A 57 -10.30 4.78 -1.94
C ASP A 57 -9.53 5.04 -0.65
N LEU A 58 -9.20 3.96 0.03
CA LEU A 58 -8.23 3.99 1.12
C LEU A 58 -6.83 4.10 0.52
N ILE A 59 -6.00 4.95 1.09
CA ILE A 59 -4.64 5.15 0.64
C ILE A 59 -3.68 5.24 1.82
N ALA A 60 -2.45 4.78 1.58
CA ALA A 60 -1.36 4.89 2.54
C ALA A 60 -0.04 4.96 1.77
N THR A 61 0.86 5.83 2.19
CA THR A 61 2.19 5.94 1.59
C THR A 61 3.21 5.39 2.58
N GLY A 62 4.22 4.72 2.07
CA GLY A 62 5.25 4.16 2.92
C GLY A 62 6.47 3.69 2.15
N LYS A 63 7.33 2.97 2.85
CA LYS A 63 8.55 2.40 2.28
C LYS A 63 8.45 0.90 2.20
N VAL A 64 8.92 0.35 1.09
CA VAL A 64 9.02 -1.10 0.90
C VAL A 64 10.16 -1.62 1.76
N GLU A 65 9.88 -2.67 2.52
CA GLU A 65 10.86 -3.35 3.37
C GLU A 65 10.68 -4.85 3.27
N PRO A 66 11.73 -5.65 3.53
CA PRO A 66 11.57 -7.09 3.60
C PRO A 66 10.66 -7.45 4.78
N ALA A 67 9.81 -8.45 4.59
CA ALA A 67 8.89 -8.88 5.62
C ALA A 67 9.66 -9.41 6.83
N PRO A 68 9.38 -8.90 8.05
CA PRO A 68 10.05 -9.40 9.24
C PRO A 68 9.57 -10.82 9.60
N GLU A 69 10.40 -11.57 10.28
CA GLU A 69 10.12 -12.96 10.63
C GLU A 69 8.88 -13.13 11.51
N TRP A 70 8.61 -12.15 12.37
CA TRP A 70 7.45 -12.19 13.26
C TRP A 70 6.13 -11.94 12.54
N LEU A 71 6.19 -11.40 11.32
CA LEU A 71 5.00 -11.01 10.57
C LEU A 71 4.60 -12.14 9.61
N LYS A 72 3.50 -12.78 9.88
CA LYS A 72 2.97 -13.86 9.04
C LYS A 72 1.92 -13.32 8.09
N CYS A 73 2.36 -12.70 7.01
CA CYS A 73 1.51 -12.22 5.94
C CYS A 73 1.31 -13.29 4.87
N ASN A 74 0.94 -14.50 5.25
CA ASN A 74 0.74 -15.60 4.30
C ASN A 74 1.95 -15.82 3.36
N GLY A 75 3.17 -15.65 3.90
CA GLY A 75 4.38 -15.83 3.13
C GLY A 75 4.84 -14.64 2.31
N SER A 76 4.30 -13.46 2.55
CA SER A 76 4.75 -12.24 1.85
C SER A 76 6.24 -12.01 2.05
N LYS A 77 6.94 -11.69 0.97
CA LYS A 77 8.37 -11.35 1.01
C LYS A 77 8.58 -9.88 1.33
N TRP A 78 7.65 -9.04 0.91
CA TRP A 78 7.77 -7.60 1.01
C TRP A 78 6.56 -7.02 1.72
N VAL A 79 6.82 -6.00 2.52
CA VAL A 79 5.79 -5.24 3.22
C VAL A 79 6.00 -3.76 2.95
N LEU A 80 4.95 -2.98 3.17
CA LEU A 80 5.00 -1.53 3.12
C LEU A 80 4.89 -1.01 4.55
N THR A 81 5.93 -0.34 5.02
CA THR A 81 5.89 0.33 6.32
C THR A 81 5.27 1.70 6.10
N ILE A 82 4.04 1.87 6.58
CA ILE A 82 3.24 3.08 6.36
C ILE A 82 3.85 4.25 7.12
N ASP A 83 3.85 5.43 6.49
CA ASP A 83 4.41 6.63 7.09
C ASP A 83 3.53 7.17 8.23
N GLU A 84 3.97 8.27 8.84
CA GLU A 84 3.29 8.90 9.98
C GLU A 84 1.88 9.40 9.67
N ASN A 85 1.54 9.58 8.40
CA ASN A 85 0.21 10.02 8.00
C ASN A 85 -0.82 8.90 8.09
N GLY A 86 -0.38 7.65 8.16
CA GLY A 86 -1.27 6.49 8.29
C GLY A 86 -2.16 6.26 7.08
N ILE A 87 -3.28 5.59 7.32
CA ILE A 87 -4.27 5.30 6.27
C ILE A 87 -5.29 6.43 6.23
N ARG A 88 -5.57 6.91 5.02
CA ARG A 88 -6.55 7.98 4.79
C ARG A 88 -7.43 7.61 3.61
N HIS A 89 -8.56 8.29 3.49
CA HIS A 89 -9.37 8.23 2.29
C HIS A 89 -8.82 9.23 1.26
N GLU A 90 -9.03 8.92 0.00
CA GLU A 90 -8.57 9.78 -1.09
C GLU A 90 -9.13 11.20 -0.97
N SER A 91 -10.38 11.33 -0.52
CA SER A 91 -11.02 12.65 -0.33
C SER A 91 -10.29 13.51 0.69
N ASP A 92 -9.63 12.90 1.67
CA ASP A 92 -8.88 13.65 2.68
C ASP A 92 -7.68 14.40 2.10
N LEU A 93 -7.16 13.93 0.97
CA LEU A 93 -6.02 14.56 0.30
C LEU A 93 -6.41 15.82 -0.46
N GLN A 94 -7.70 15.95 -0.80
CA GLN A 94 -8.22 17.08 -1.57
C GLN A 94 -8.59 18.27 -0.71
N LYS A 95 -8.60 18.09 0.59
CA LYS A 95 -8.82 19.18 1.55
C LYS A 95 -7.50 19.88 1.76
N GLY A 96 -7.26 20.83 0.92
CA GLY A 96 -6.02 21.55 0.81
C GLY A 96 -5.49 22.25 2.00
#